data_5dab09a2fef2c15cae5fcb15c74d0248
#
_entry.id   5dab09a2fef2c15cae5fcb15c74d0248
#
_cell.length_a   1.000
_cell.length_b   1.000
_cell.length_c   1.000
_cell.angle_alpha   90.00
_cell.angle_beta   90.00
_cell.angle_gamma   90.00
#
_symmetry.space_group_name_H-M   'P 1'
#
loop_
_entity.id
_entity.type
_entity.pdbx_description
1 polymer ?
#
loop_
_entity_poly.entity_id
_entity_poly.type
_entity_poly.pdbx_seq_one_letter_code
_entity_poly.pdbx_strand_id
1 'polypeptide(L)'
;MNDTAISLRLGAWWEANARDLPWRFGRATPWGVLVSEVMSQQTQMSRVVPYWTDWMERWPDARALAEAPKAEVITAWGRLGYPRRALRLQECARVVAEDYADKLPRTYDELTALPGIGDYTASAVMSFAFGERIAVIDTNIRRVLSRVFLGVESRGGATSPAERALANRMLPKDEILGCDADVADNVGSAEHAANSTIRGDKRFRLHRGERPSVTWNQSVMELGAVICTAKSPLCDTCPIADDCAFLKAGRPGLGERRTRPRQRFQGTDRQVRGLVLAALRELPAGATLPREDADKLWKDQIQLAACIASLDDDGLIEILDGGLRLPS
;
A
#
# COMPACT_ATOMS: atom_id res chain seq x y z
N MET A 1 -25.43 3.72 18.50
CA MET A 1 -24.70 4.44 17.44
C MET A 1 -25.28 3.97 16.11
N ASN A 2 -25.66 4.86 15.22
CA ASN A 2 -26.24 4.46 13.93
C ASN A 2 -25.12 4.22 12.91
N ASP A 3 -24.65 2.98 12.81
CA ASP A 3 -23.51 2.60 12.00
C ASP A 3 -23.73 2.88 10.49
N THR A 4 -25.00 2.79 10.03
CA THR A 4 -25.38 3.14 8.65
C THR A 4 -25.19 4.64 8.37
N ALA A 5 -25.57 5.51 9.30
CA ALA A 5 -25.41 6.95 9.13
C ALA A 5 -23.93 7.38 9.08
N ILE A 6 -23.08 6.73 9.88
CA ILE A 6 -21.64 6.95 9.86
C ILE A 6 -21.08 6.53 8.49
N SER A 7 -21.46 5.36 7.98
CA SER A 7 -21.01 4.86 6.67
C SER A 7 -21.42 5.80 5.53
N LEU A 8 -22.65 6.29 5.53
CA LEU A 8 -23.12 7.24 4.52
C LEU A 8 -22.36 8.57 4.54
N ARG A 9 -22.11 9.14 5.74
CA ARG A 9 -21.35 10.39 5.86
C ARG A 9 -19.89 10.22 5.44
N LEU A 10 -19.26 9.11 5.79
CA LEU A 10 -17.90 8.79 5.35
C LEU A 10 -17.83 8.59 3.84
N GLY A 11 -18.80 7.91 3.24
CA GLY A 11 -18.88 7.75 1.79
C GLY A 11 -19.00 9.08 1.07
N ALA A 12 -19.93 9.94 1.50
CA ALA A 12 -20.09 11.28 0.93
C ALA A 12 -18.84 12.16 1.08
N TRP A 13 -18.19 12.09 2.24
CA TRP A 13 -16.92 12.80 2.46
C TRP A 13 -15.82 12.27 1.54
N TRP A 14 -15.71 10.94 1.39
CA TRP A 14 -14.74 10.29 0.52
C TRP A 14 -14.88 10.77 -0.93
N GLU A 15 -16.09 10.77 -1.48
CA GLU A 15 -16.34 11.21 -2.84
C GLU A 15 -15.87 12.65 -3.11
N ALA A 16 -15.99 13.52 -2.10
CA ALA A 16 -15.62 14.94 -2.20
C ALA A 16 -14.14 15.22 -1.92
N ASN A 17 -13.47 14.38 -1.14
CA ASN A 17 -12.15 14.68 -0.55
C ASN A 17 -11.08 13.62 -0.80
N ALA A 18 -11.40 12.49 -1.44
CA ALA A 18 -10.43 11.45 -1.70
C ALA A 18 -9.24 11.99 -2.53
N ARG A 19 -8.02 11.64 -2.09
CA ARG A 19 -6.81 11.97 -2.86
C ARG A 19 -6.87 11.29 -4.23
N ASP A 20 -6.52 12.04 -5.25
CA ASP A 20 -6.44 11.52 -6.62
C ASP A 20 -5.15 10.69 -6.79
N LEU A 21 -5.29 9.37 -6.57
CA LEU A 21 -4.20 8.41 -6.74
C LEU A 21 -4.43 7.57 -8.00
N PRO A 22 -3.40 7.32 -8.82
CA PRO A 22 -3.56 6.69 -10.13
C PRO A 22 -4.13 5.26 -10.08
N TRP A 23 -4.02 4.57 -8.96
CA TRP A 23 -4.57 3.21 -8.76
C TRP A 23 -5.98 3.16 -8.17
N ARG A 24 -6.64 4.32 -7.97
CA ARG A 24 -8.01 4.41 -7.44
C ARG A 24 -9.05 4.55 -8.55
N PHE A 25 -10.30 4.38 -8.18
CA PHE A 25 -11.47 4.63 -9.04
C PHE A 25 -11.51 3.74 -10.29
N GLY A 26 -11.08 2.47 -10.17
CA GLY A 26 -11.07 1.52 -11.28
C GLY A 26 -10.07 1.83 -12.39
N ARG A 27 -9.12 2.75 -12.16
CA ARG A 27 -8.12 3.16 -13.17
C ARG A 27 -6.95 2.19 -13.32
N ALA A 28 -6.74 1.30 -12.34
CA ALA A 28 -5.67 0.31 -12.37
C ALA A 28 -6.21 -1.12 -12.46
N THR A 29 -5.42 -1.98 -13.08
CA THR A 29 -5.66 -3.44 -13.05
C THR A 29 -5.49 -3.98 -11.63
N PRO A 30 -5.99 -5.19 -11.31
CA PRO A 30 -5.71 -5.83 -10.03
C PRO A 30 -4.22 -5.95 -9.71
N TRP A 31 -3.39 -6.21 -10.73
CA TRP A 31 -1.92 -6.17 -10.59
C TRP A 31 -1.42 -4.79 -10.15
N GLY A 32 -1.87 -3.74 -10.80
CA GLY A 32 -1.50 -2.36 -10.44
C GLY A 32 -1.92 -1.98 -9.01
N VAL A 33 -3.09 -2.46 -8.55
CA VAL A 33 -3.51 -2.30 -7.15
C VAL A 33 -2.55 -3.04 -6.21
N LEU A 34 -2.20 -4.30 -6.48
CA LEU A 34 -1.24 -5.05 -5.68
C LEU A 34 0.11 -4.33 -5.58
N VAL A 35 0.65 -3.87 -6.71
CA VAL A 35 1.91 -3.11 -6.75
C VAL A 35 1.82 -1.85 -5.88
N SER A 36 0.72 -1.10 -5.96
CA SER A 36 0.51 0.09 -5.15
C SER A 36 0.50 -0.22 -3.64
N GLU A 37 -0.15 -1.31 -3.24
CA GLU A 37 -0.21 -1.75 -1.85
C GLU A 37 1.17 -2.14 -1.31
N VAL A 38 1.97 -2.87 -2.10
CA VAL A 38 3.34 -3.22 -1.72
C VAL A 38 4.25 -2.00 -1.64
N MET A 39 4.18 -1.07 -2.59
CA MET A 39 4.97 0.16 -2.58
C MET A 39 4.60 1.09 -1.43
N SER A 40 3.33 1.14 -1.05
CA SER A 40 2.80 2.02 0.00
C SER A 40 3.18 1.59 1.42
N GLN A 41 3.66 0.34 1.61
CA GLN A 41 4.09 -0.12 2.93
C GLN A 41 5.18 0.80 3.49
N GLN A 42 4.86 1.51 4.59
CA GLN A 42 5.76 2.44 5.28
C GLN A 42 6.35 3.56 4.38
N THR A 43 5.69 3.89 3.27
CA THR A 43 6.13 4.92 2.32
C THR A 43 5.03 5.95 2.12
N GLN A 44 5.38 7.22 2.06
CA GLN A 44 4.42 8.31 1.82
C GLN A 44 3.90 8.26 0.37
N MET A 45 2.60 8.49 0.18
CA MET A 45 1.93 8.41 -1.13
C MET A 45 2.56 9.33 -2.19
N SER A 46 2.96 10.55 -1.81
CA SER A 46 3.65 11.48 -2.71
C SER A 46 4.95 10.92 -3.29
N ARG A 47 5.59 10.02 -2.57
CA ARG A 47 6.78 9.31 -3.06
C ARG A 47 6.40 8.08 -3.89
N VAL A 48 5.32 7.39 -3.56
CA VAL A 48 4.89 6.17 -4.26
C VAL A 48 4.41 6.48 -5.68
N VAL A 49 3.62 7.53 -5.86
CA VAL A 49 2.99 7.85 -7.14
C VAL A 49 3.96 7.84 -8.33
N PRO A 50 5.09 8.59 -8.34
CA PRO A 50 5.98 8.59 -9.50
C PRO A 50 6.63 7.23 -9.76
N TYR A 51 6.98 6.47 -8.71
CA TYR A 51 7.55 5.12 -8.87
C TYR A 51 6.53 4.13 -9.40
N TRP A 52 5.29 4.18 -8.91
CA TRP A 52 4.23 3.33 -9.38
C TRP A 52 3.91 3.58 -10.86
N THR A 53 3.87 4.84 -11.29
CA THR A 53 3.63 5.21 -12.69
C THR A 53 4.74 4.64 -13.59
N ASP A 54 6.02 4.88 -13.24
CA ASP A 54 7.16 4.32 -13.98
C ASP A 54 7.14 2.78 -14.03
N TRP A 55 6.75 2.12 -12.93
CA TRP A 55 6.65 0.67 -12.87
C TRP A 55 5.53 0.13 -13.75
N MET A 56 4.37 0.77 -13.77
CA MET A 56 3.24 0.33 -14.61
C MET A 56 3.49 0.57 -16.10
N GLU A 57 4.30 1.56 -16.45
CA GLU A 57 4.75 1.77 -17.83
C GLU A 57 5.74 0.68 -18.28
N ARG A 58 6.65 0.27 -17.39
CA ARG A 58 7.66 -0.76 -17.68
C ARG A 58 7.11 -2.18 -17.58
N TRP A 59 6.32 -2.45 -16.55
CA TRP A 59 5.83 -3.77 -16.18
C TRP A 59 4.34 -3.73 -15.88
N PRO A 60 3.49 -3.63 -16.93
CA PRO A 60 2.05 -3.46 -16.77
C PRO A 60 1.33 -4.67 -16.18
N ASP A 61 1.97 -5.83 -16.20
CA ASP A 61 1.45 -7.10 -15.71
C ASP A 61 2.53 -7.90 -14.94
N ALA A 62 2.14 -9.03 -14.37
CA ALA A 62 3.04 -9.84 -13.56
C ALA A 62 4.14 -10.50 -14.42
N ARG A 63 3.80 -10.94 -15.62
CA ARG A 63 4.76 -11.58 -16.52
C ARG A 63 5.90 -10.63 -16.90
N ALA A 64 5.58 -9.40 -17.25
CA ALA A 64 6.59 -8.41 -17.58
C ALA A 64 7.57 -8.16 -16.42
N LEU A 65 7.08 -8.09 -15.17
CA LEU A 65 7.95 -7.95 -13.99
C LEU A 65 8.73 -9.25 -13.70
N ALA A 66 8.12 -10.42 -13.90
CA ALA A 66 8.76 -11.71 -13.66
C ALA A 66 9.99 -11.91 -14.56
N GLU A 67 9.88 -11.49 -15.81
CA GLU A 67 10.93 -11.62 -16.84
C GLU A 67 12.03 -10.55 -16.74
N ALA A 68 11.77 -9.47 -15.98
CA ALA A 68 12.72 -8.38 -15.83
C ALA A 68 14.03 -8.81 -15.13
N PRO A 69 15.20 -8.32 -15.56
CA PRO A 69 16.43 -8.51 -14.81
C PRO A 69 16.34 -7.95 -13.39
N LYS A 70 16.82 -8.69 -12.39
CA LYS A 70 16.79 -8.24 -10.98
C LYS A 70 17.45 -6.89 -10.78
N ALA A 71 18.55 -6.62 -11.49
CA ALA A 71 19.24 -5.33 -11.46
C ALA A 71 18.31 -4.17 -11.84
N GLU A 72 17.50 -4.34 -12.88
CA GLU A 72 16.54 -3.32 -13.30
C GLU A 72 15.44 -3.10 -12.26
N VAL A 73 14.92 -4.18 -11.69
CA VAL A 73 13.89 -4.13 -10.63
C VAL A 73 14.41 -3.38 -9.40
N ILE A 74 15.64 -3.70 -8.96
CA ILE A 74 16.30 -3.01 -7.83
C ILE A 74 16.56 -1.54 -8.17
N THR A 75 16.98 -1.24 -9.39
CA THR A 75 17.24 0.13 -9.84
C THR A 75 15.95 0.95 -9.89
N ALA A 76 14.89 0.41 -10.49
CA ALA A 76 13.59 1.06 -10.57
C ALA A 76 12.91 1.24 -9.20
N TRP A 77 13.18 0.35 -8.23
CA TRP A 77 12.70 0.54 -6.86
C TRP A 77 13.29 1.78 -6.18
N GLY A 78 14.46 2.18 -6.56
CA GLY A 78 15.10 3.42 -6.18
C GLY A 78 15.12 3.67 -4.68
N ARG A 79 14.55 4.82 -4.27
CA ARG A 79 14.55 5.30 -2.88
C ARG A 79 13.26 5.03 -2.11
N LEU A 80 12.44 4.08 -2.55
CA LEU A 80 11.20 3.72 -1.81
C LEU A 80 11.49 3.14 -0.41
N GLY A 81 12.71 2.62 -0.21
CA GLY A 81 13.13 1.99 1.03
C GLY A 81 12.73 0.51 1.09
N TYR A 82 13.36 -0.23 2.02
CA TYR A 82 13.14 -1.67 2.17
C TYR A 82 13.22 -2.44 0.84
N PRO A 83 14.37 -2.43 0.16
CA PRO A 83 14.51 -2.90 -1.24
C PRO A 83 14.19 -4.38 -1.44
N ARG A 84 14.25 -5.22 -0.40
CA ARG A 84 13.78 -6.61 -0.44
C ARG A 84 12.32 -6.76 -0.88
N ARG A 85 11.50 -5.71 -0.69
CA ARG A 85 10.11 -5.72 -1.18
C ARG A 85 10.03 -5.81 -2.69
N ALA A 86 10.99 -5.19 -3.41
CA ALA A 86 11.07 -5.27 -4.86
C ALA A 86 11.29 -6.71 -5.33
N LEU A 87 12.26 -7.40 -4.74
CA LEU A 87 12.55 -8.79 -5.09
C LEU A 87 11.41 -9.74 -4.71
N ARG A 88 10.78 -9.53 -3.55
CA ARG A 88 9.59 -10.32 -3.17
C ARG A 88 8.40 -10.07 -4.09
N LEU A 89 8.22 -8.83 -4.56
CA LEU A 89 7.18 -8.52 -5.54
C LEU A 89 7.48 -9.17 -6.89
N GLN A 90 8.75 -9.22 -7.31
CA GLN A 90 9.15 -9.94 -8.51
C GLN A 90 8.96 -11.46 -8.38
N GLU A 91 9.24 -12.03 -7.21
CA GLU A 91 8.96 -13.44 -6.95
C GLU A 91 7.46 -13.74 -6.95
N CYS A 92 6.66 -12.87 -6.34
CA CYS A 92 5.20 -12.92 -6.45
C CYS A 92 4.74 -12.87 -7.91
N ALA A 93 5.35 -12.00 -8.71
CA ALA A 93 5.07 -11.88 -10.14
C ALA A 93 5.34 -13.18 -10.91
N ARG A 94 6.44 -13.89 -10.60
CA ARG A 94 6.73 -15.19 -11.22
C ARG A 94 5.65 -16.20 -10.92
N VAL A 95 5.28 -16.36 -9.64
CA VAL A 95 4.20 -17.29 -9.25
C VAL A 95 2.90 -16.93 -9.96
N VAL A 96 2.55 -15.64 -10.04
CA VAL A 96 1.32 -15.21 -10.74
C VAL A 96 1.39 -15.52 -12.24
N ALA A 97 2.52 -15.28 -12.87
CA ALA A 97 2.70 -15.55 -14.30
C ALA A 97 2.70 -17.04 -14.63
N GLU A 98 3.34 -17.88 -13.80
CA GLU A 98 3.53 -19.31 -14.02
C GLU A 98 2.31 -20.13 -13.61
N ASP A 99 1.79 -19.89 -12.38
CA ASP A 99 0.76 -20.75 -11.77
C ASP A 99 -0.67 -20.23 -12.02
N TYR A 100 -0.84 -18.93 -12.30
CA TYR A 100 -2.15 -18.28 -12.42
C TYR A 100 -2.41 -17.62 -13.79
N ALA A 101 -1.67 -18.03 -14.83
CA ALA A 101 -1.82 -17.51 -16.20
C ALA A 101 -1.81 -15.98 -16.28
N ASP A 102 -0.91 -15.34 -15.52
CA ASP A 102 -0.73 -13.89 -15.45
C ASP A 102 -1.94 -13.12 -14.90
N LYS A 103 -2.76 -13.76 -14.07
CA LYS A 103 -3.91 -13.13 -13.40
C LYS A 103 -3.83 -13.38 -11.91
N LEU A 104 -4.04 -12.34 -11.11
CA LEU A 104 -4.08 -12.53 -9.66
C LEU A 104 -5.19 -13.50 -9.26
N PRO A 105 -4.91 -14.44 -8.33
CA PRO A 105 -5.93 -15.30 -7.78
C PRO A 105 -7.00 -14.49 -7.06
N ARG A 106 -8.22 -15.02 -7.01
CA ARG A 106 -9.40 -14.32 -6.49
C ARG A 106 -9.86 -14.79 -5.12
N THR A 107 -9.10 -15.64 -4.47
CA THR A 107 -9.39 -16.09 -3.12
C THR A 107 -8.37 -15.53 -2.13
N TYR A 108 -8.81 -15.30 -0.90
CA TYR A 108 -7.95 -14.80 0.17
C TYR A 108 -6.79 -15.76 0.46
N ASP A 109 -7.07 -17.06 0.49
CA ASP A 109 -6.07 -18.09 0.81
C ASP A 109 -4.98 -18.17 -0.27
N GLU A 110 -5.36 -18.15 -1.54
CA GLU A 110 -4.39 -18.12 -2.65
C GLU A 110 -3.57 -16.82 -2.65
N LEU A 111 -4.20 -15.67 -2.40
CA LEU A 111 -3.47 -14.40 -2.30
C LEU A 111 -2.46 -14.40 -1.17
N THR A 112 -2.82 -14.93 0.01
CA THR A 112 -1.87 -15.01 1.15
C THR A 112 -0.78 -16.04 0.95
N ALA A 113 -0.96 -17.01 0.05
CA ALA A 113 0.08 -17.97 -0.33
C ALA A 113 1.14 -17.36 -1.26
N LEU A 114 0.86 -16.23 -1.91
CA LEU A 114 1.82 -15.56 -2.78
C LEU A 114 3.02 -14.98 -1.99
N PRO A 115 4.23 -15.03 -2.55
CA PRO A 115 5.43 -14.50 -1.92
C PRO A 115 5.30 -13.03 -1.50
N GLY A 116 5.48 -12.74 -0.21
CA GLY A 116 5.44 -11.38 0.32
C GLY A 116 4.06 -10.77 0.53
N ILE A 117 2.99 -11.50 0.26
CA ILE A 117 1.61 -11.06 0.44
C ILE A 117 1.09 -11.56 1.79
N GLY A 118 0.84 -10.63 2.70
CA GLY A 118 0.24 -10.91 4.00
C GLY A 118 -1.24 -10.55 4.08
N ASP A 119 -1.86 -10.84 5.23
CA ASP A 119 -3.27 -10.57 5.56
C ASP A 119 -3.77 -9.19 5.09
N TYR A 120 -3.03 -8.12 5.40
CA TYR A 120 -3.40 -6.77 4.96
C TYR A 120 -3.46 -6.65 3.43
N THR A 121 -2.39 -7.05 2.73
CA THR A 121 -2.29 -6.87 1.28
C THR A 121 -3.32 -7.74 0.56
N ALA A 122 -3.53 -8.98 1.00
CA ALA A 122 -4.56 -9.86 0.46
C ALA A 122 -5.96 -9.25 0.65
N SER A 123 -6.29 -8.77 1.85
CA SER A 123 -7.57 -8.11 2.14
C SER A 123 -7.76 -6.83 1.31
N ALA A 124 -6.70 -6.04 1.13
CA ALA A 124 -6.76 -4.82 0.32
C ALA A 124 -7.00 -5.13 -1.17
N VAL A 125 -6.31 -6.12 -1.73
CA VAL A 125 -6.54 -6.57 -3.13
C VAL A 125 -7.94 -7.14 -3.30
N MET A 126 -8.41 -8.00 -2.37
CA MET A 126 -9.78 -8.52 -2.40
C MET A 126 -10.81 -7.40 -2.41
N SER A 127 -10.65 -6.41 -1.54
CA SER A 127 -11.57 -5.28 -1.45
C SER A 127 -11.43 -4.32 -2.63
N PHE A 128 -10.23 -3.79 -2.87
CA PHE A 128 -10.02 -2.64 -3.78
C PHE A 128 -9.94 -3.04 -5.26
N ALA A 129 -9.47 -4.25 -5.56
CA ALA A 129 -9.34 -4.72 -6.93
C ALA A 129 -10.49 -5.63 -7.36
N PHE A 130 -10.98 -6.47 -6.47
CA PHE A 130 -12.03 -7.44 -6.79
C PHE A 130 -13.41 -7.05 -6.26
N GLY A 131 -13.50 -6.00 -5.46
CA GLY A 131 -14.77 -5.54 -4.90
C GLY A 131 -15.36 -6.46 -3.84
N GLU A 132 -14.57 -7.36 -3.27
CA GLU A 132 -15.06 -8.33 -2.30
C GLU A 132 -15.30 -7.72 -0.91
N ARG A 133 -16.37 -8.20 -0.24
CA ARG A 133 -16.70 -7.75 1.11
C ARG A 133 -15.78 -8.41 2.14
N ILE A 134 -14.66 -7.76 2.41
CA ILE A 134 -13.66 -8.17 3.41
C ILE A 134 -13.18 -6.96 4.20
N ALA A 135 -12.93 -7.10 5.50
CA ALA A 135 -12.40 -6.01 6.31
C ALA A 135 -10.90 -5.82 6.03
N VAL A 136 -10.55 -4.63 5.58
CA VAL A 136 -9.15 -4.20 5.44
C VAL A 136 -8.69 -3.58 6.75
N ILE A 137 -7.55 -4.04 7.29
CA ILE A 137 -7.08 -3.62 8.62
C ILE A 137 -5.64 -3.14 8.55
N ASP A 138 -5.46 -1.84 8.30
CA ASP A 138 -4.17 -1.16 8.42
C ASP A 138 -4.08 -0.35 9.73
N THR A 139 -2.99 0.36 9.93
CA THR A 139 -2.79 1.23 11.10
C THR A 139 -3.73 2.42 11.15
N ASN A 140 -4.20 2.91 9.98
CA ASN A 140 -5.14 4.02 9.90
C ASN A 140 -6.55 3.56 10.27
N ILE A 141 -7.02 2.47 9.66
CA ILE A 141 -8.33 1.88 9.94
C ILE A 141 -8.42 1.49 11.42
N ARG A 142 -7.43 0.78 11.96
CA ARG A 142 -7.39 0.42 13.39
C ARG A 142 -7.52 1.62 14.29
N ARG A 143 -6.79 2.71 14.01
CA ARG A 143 -6.84 3.95 14.79
C ARG A 143 -8.20 4.61 14.72
N VAL A 144 -8.79 4.72 13.52
CA VAL A 144 -10.11 5.31 13.35
C VAL A 144 -11.16 4.49 14.09
N LEU A 145 -11.20 3.16 13.88
CA LEU A 145 -12.16 2.29 14.54
C LEU A 145 -12.05 2.32 16.07
N SER A 146 -10.82 2.26 16.60
CA SER A 146 -10.60 2.35 18.05
C SER A 146 -11.08 3.69 18.62
N ARG A 147 -10.76 4.78 17.95
CA ARG A 147 -11.18 6.12 18.43
C ARG A 147 -12.69 6.34 18.30
N VAL A 148 -13.26 6.04 17.15
CA VAL A 148 -14.68 6.32 16.88
C VAL A 148 -15.59 5.45 17.73
N PHE A 149 -15.33 4.14 17.77
CA PHE A 149 -16.28 3.17 18.36
C PHE A 149 -15.90 2.71 19.78
N LEU A 150 -14.62 2.75 20.16
CA LEU A 150 -14.19 2.34 21.50
C LEU A 150 -13.76 3.50 22.39
N GLY A 151 -13.60 4.70 21.83
CA GLY A 151 -13.18 5.88 22.59
C GLY A 151 -11.75 5.84 23.10
N VAL A 152 -10.87 4.99 22.53
CA VAL A 152 -9.49 4.78 22.99
C VAL A 152 -8.49 4.83 21.84
N GLU A 153 -7.23 5.10 22.20
CA GLU A 153 -6.13 4.97 21.24
C GLU A 153 -5.89 3.50 20.82
N SER A 154 -5.60 3.28 19.53
CA SER A 154 -5.18 1.96 19.07
C SER A 154 -3.84 1.56 19.71
N ARG A 155 -3.72 0.33 20.17
CA ARG A 155 -2.51 -0.17 20.85
C ARG A 155 -1.31 -0.32 19.92
N GLY A 156 -1.51 -0.46 18.58
CA GLY A 156 -0.50 -0.79 17.60
C GLY A 156 0.00 -2.23 17.73
N GLY A 157 1.08 -2.56 17.03
CA GLY A 157 1.55 -3.95 16.91
C GLY A 157 0.71 -4.79 15.95
N ALA A 158 0.70 -6.10 16.11
CA ALA A 158 -0.13 -7.00 15.31
C ALA A 158 -1.63 -6.77 15.57
N THR A 159 -2.45 -7.00 14.55
CA THR A 159 -3.93 -6.91 14.67
C THR A 159 -4.44 -7.96 15.66
N SER A 160 -5.11 -7.51 16.71
CA SER A 160 -5.71 -8.40 17.71
C SER A 160 -7.02 -9.00 17.21
N PRO A 161 -7.45 -10.16 17.77
CA PRO A 161 -8.78 -10.73 17.47
C PRO A 161 -9.93 -9.75 17.72
N ALA A 162 -9.84 -8.94 18.77
CA ALA A 162 -10.86 -7.93 19.08
C ALA A 162 -10.94 -6.81 18.04
N GLU A 163 -9.79 -6.33 17.53
CA GLU A 163 -9.75 -5.35 16.44
C GLU A 163 -10.30 -5.93 15.14
N ARG A 164 -10.01 -7.18 14.84
CA ARG A 164 -10.57 -7.88 13.68
C ARG A 164 -12.10 -8.07 13.81
N ALA A 165 -12.57 -8.47 14.98
CA ALA A 165 -14.00 -8.59 15.25
C ALA A 165 -14.71 -7.23 15.11
N LEU A 166 -14.11 -6.14 15.60
CA LEU A 166 -14.63 -4.80 15.43
C LEU A 166 -14.71 -4.40 13.96
N ALA A 167 -13.62 -4.58 13.20
CA ALA A 167 -13.58 -4.23 11.78
C ALA A 167 -14.65 -5.00 10.97
N ASN A 168 -14.79 -6.30 11.20
CA ASN A 168 -15.81 -7.11 10.54
C ASN A 168 -17.24 -6.69 10.92
N ARG A 169 -17.47 -6.33 12.18
CA ARG A 169 -18.79 -5.86 12.66
C ARG A 169 -19.17 -4.52 12.02
N MET A 170 -18.22 -3.63 11.86
CA MET A 170 -18.44 -2.28 11.31
C MET A 170 -18.48 -2.25 9.79
N LEU A 171 -18.07 -3.31 9.12
CA LEU A 171 -18.09 -3.41 7.67
C LEU A 171 -19.53 -3.48 7.16
N PRO A 172 -19.99 -2.52 6.33
CA PRO A 172 -21.36 -2.51 5.81
C PRO A 172 -21.71 -3.80 5.06
N LYS A 173 -22.97 -4.17 5.11
CA LYS A 173 -23.50 -5.20 4.22
C LYS A 173 -23.63 -4.63 2.81
N ASP A 174 -23.33 -5.46 1.82
CA ASP A 174 -23.42 -5.09 0.41
C ASP A 174 -24.85 -5.37 -0.15
N GLU A 175 -25.86 -5.30 0.69
CA GLU A 175 -27.24 -5.35 0.25
C GLU A 175 -27.52 -4.11 -0.59
N ILE A 176 -27.69 -4.33 -1.90
CA ILE A 176 -28.01 -3.28 -2.87
C ILE A 176 -29.38 -2.73 -2.49
N LEU A 177 -29.43 -1.47 -2.09
CA LEU A 177 -30.68 -0.72 -2.02
C LEU A 177 -31.20 -0.57 -3.45
N GLY A 178 -32.01 -1.56 -3.88
CA GLY A 178 -32.91 -1.49 -5.03
C GLY A 178 -32.27 -1.02 -6.34
N CYS A 179 -31.45 -1.87 -6.98
CA CYS A 179 -31.22 -1.82 -8.42
C CYS A 179 -31.44 -3.23 -8.95
N ASP A 180 -32.39 -3.34 -9.88
CA ASP A 180 -32.84 -4.60 -10.45
C ASP A 180 -31.70 -5.48 -10.97
N ALA A 181 -31.85 -6.77 -10.72
CA ALA A 181 -30.85 -7.83 -10.91
C ALA A 181 -30.62 -8.24 -12.40
N ASP A 182 -30.75 -7.35 -13.37
CA ASP A 182 -30.75 -7.71 -14.80
C ASP A 182 -29.55 -7.20 -15.61
N VAL A 183 -28.39 -6.91 -15.00
CA VAL A 183 -27.20 -6.49 -15.79
C VAL A 183 -25.92 -7.24 -15.33
N ALA A 184 -26.00 -8.56 -15.20
CA ALA A 184 -24.83 -9.37 -14.82
C ALA A 184 -24.14 -10.14 -15.97
N ASP A 185 -24.60 -10.03 -17.22
CA ASP A 185 -24.12 -10.88 -18.32
C ASP A 185 -23.60 -10.13 -19.56
N ASN A 186 -22.95 -8.97 -19.42
CA ASN A 186 -22.29 -8.41 -20.59
C ASN A 186 -21.02 -7.60 -20.25
N VAL A 187 -19.91 -8.28 -19.95
CA VAL A 187 -18.57 -7.68 -19.97
C VAL A 187 -17.79 -8.29 -21.13
N GLY A 188 -18.14 -7.83 -22.31
CA GLY A 188 -17.37 -8.04 -23.53
C GLY A 188 -17.07 -6.68 -24.16
N SER A 189 -15.77 -6.45 -24.46
CA SER A 189 -15.21 -5.40 -25.32
C SER A 189 -15.33 -3.94 -24.82
N ALA A 190 -14.24 -3.45 -24.22
CA ALA A 190 -13.98 -2.03 -24.03
C ALA A 190 -13.18 -1.48 -25.22
N GLU A 191 -13.87 -0.99 -26.23
CA GLU A 191 -13.32 -0.02 -27.17
C GLU A 191 -14.27 1.18 -27.25
N HIS A 192 -13.69 2.40 -27.23
CA HIS A 192 -14.32 3.71 -27.43
C HIS A 192 -15.18 4.32 -26.30
N ALA A 193 -14.58 5.21 -25.53
CA ALA A 193 -15.24 6.46 -25.12
C ALA A 193 -14.20 7.53 -24.76
N ALA A 194 -13.66 8.17 -25.78
CA ALA A 194 -13.11 9.51 -25.65
C ALA A 194 -14.26 10.52 -25.81
N ASN A 195 -14.24 11.55 -24.95
CA ASN A 195 -14.90 12.83 -25.11
C ASN A 195 -16.40 12.93 -24.79
N SER A 196 -16.72 13.43 -23.59
CA SER A 196 -17.81 14.43 -23.46
C SER A 196 -17.62 15.30 -22.23
N THR A 197 -17.30 16.55 -22.48
CA THR A 197 -17.36 17.67 -21.53
C THR A 197 -18.81 17.92 -21.14
N ILE A 198 -19.18 17.65 -19.88
CA ILE A 198 -20.43 18.16 -19.30
C ILE A 198 -20.12 18.74 -17.93
N ARG A 199 -20.20 20.08 -17.85
CA ARG A 199 -20.38 20.85 -16.61
C ARG A 199 -21.75 20.56 -16.02
N GLY A 200 -21.80 20.32 -14.69
CA GLY A 200 -23.03 20.50 -13.93
C GLY A 200 -23.48 19.27 -13.16
N ASP A 201 -23.55 19.47 -11.88
CA ASP A 201 -24.25 18.78 -10.80
C ASP A 201 -23.42 17.80 -9.96
N LYS A 202 -22.86 18.35 -8.86
CA LYS A 202 -22.21 17.60 -7.78
C LYS A 202 -23.27 16.99 -6.87
N ARG A 203 -24.08 16.06 -7.36
CA ARG A 203 -24.94 15.22 -6.51
C ARG A 203 -24.50 13.79 -6.61
N PHE A 204 -24.12 13.24 -5.45
CA PHE A 204 -24.03 11.84 -5.11
C PHE A 204 -23.85 10.91 -6.32
N ARG A 205 -22.62 10.71 -6.76
CA ARG A 205 -22.25 9.56 -7.55
C ARG A 205 -21.38 8.65 -6.69
N LEU A 206 -21.98 7.72 -5.98
CA LEU A 206 -21.30 6.44 -5.78
C LEU A 206 -20.73 6.09 -7.14
N HIS A 207 -19.40 5.90 -7.24
CA HIS A 207 -18.84 5.40 -8.49
C HIS A 207 -19.69 4.20 -8.85
N ARG A 208 -20.37 4.28 -10.00
CA ARG A 208 -21.40 3.30 -10.40
C ARG A 208 -20.82 1.92 -10.26
N GLY A 209 -21.29 1.14 -9.27
CA GLY A 209 -20.92 -0.25 -9.01
C GLY A 209 -19.96 -0.52 -7.86
N GLU A 210 -19.41 0.46 -7.14
CA GLU A 210 -18.64 0.17 -5.92
C GLU A 210 -19.56 -0.28 -4.78
N ARG A 211 -19.22 -1.43 -4.17
CA ARG A 211 -19.95 -1.96 -3.02
C ARG A 211 -19.76 -1.08 -1.79
N PRO A 212 -20.77 -0.91 -0.93
CA PRO A 212 -20.66 -0.14 0.31
C PRO A 212 -19.48 -0.54 1.20
N SER A 213 -19.13 -1.83 1.24
CA SER A 213 -17.99 -2.32 2.00
C SER A 213 -16.65 -1.83 1.47
N VAL A 214 -16.49 -1.69 0.15
CA VAL A 214 -15.28 -1.16 -0.49
C VAL A 214 -15.13 0.32 -0.18
N THR A 215 -16.19 1.11 -0.42
CA THR A 215 -16.22 2.54 -0.09
C THR A 215 -15.94 2.77 1.40
N TRP A 216 -16.45 1.93 2.29
CA TRP A 216 -16.15 1.98 3.72
C TRP A 216 -14.65 1.80 4.00
N ASN A 217 -14.03 0.74 3.50
CA ASN A 217 -12.60 0.48 3.70
C ASN A 217 -11.74 1.65 3.22
N GLN A 218 -12.04 2.16 2.02
CA GLN A 218 -11.32 3.29 1.42
C GLN A 218 -11.52 4.59 2.21
N SER A 219 -12.75 4.91 2.58
CA SER A 219 -13.09 6.15 3.30
C SER A 219 -12.51 6.18 4.72
N VAL A 220 -12.59 5.07 5.46
CA VAL A 220 -12.00 4.96 6.81
C VAL A 220 -10.47 5.05 6.74
N MET A 221 -9.85 4.39 5.77
CA MET A 221 -8.39 4.47 5.56
C MET A 221 -7.95 5.90 5.25
N GLU A 222 -8.66 6.58 4.34
CA GLU A 222 -8.36 7.97 3.96
C GLU A 222 -8.57 8.92 5.13
N LEU A 223 -9.69 8.79 5.85
CA LEU A 223 -9.94 9.59 7.05
C LEU A 223 -8.79 9.45 8.05
N GLY A 224 -8.30 8.24 8.26
CA GLY A 224 -7.15 7.97 9.11
C GLY A 224 -5.86 8.60 8.61
N ALA A 225 -5.68 8.66 7.29
CA ALA A 225 -4.48 9.22 6.69
C ALA A 225 -4.44 10.75 6.74
N VAL A 226 -5.58 11.44 6.54
CA VAL A 226 -5.59 12.90 6.33
C VAL A 226 -6.28 13.69 7.44
N ILE A 227 -7.25 13.13 8.17
CA ILE A 227 -8.01 13.80 9.24
C ILE A 227 -7.69 13.21 10.62
N CYS A 228 -7.96 11.90 10.82
CA CYS A 228 -7.78 11.23 12.11
C CYS A 228 -6.34 10.77 12.28
N THR A 229 -5.38 11.70 12.17
CA THR A 229 -3.95 11.38 12.25
C THR A 229 -3.53 10.96 13.65
N ALA A 230 -2.37 10.29 13.75
CA ALA A 230 -1.93 9.71 15.03
C ALA A 230 -1.61 10.76 16.09
N LYS A 231 -1.00 11.90 15.71
CA LYS A 231 -0.50 12.91 16.64
C LYS A 231 -1.39 14.12 16.77
N SER A 232 -1.94 14.57 15.67
CA SER A 232 -2.68 15.84 15.59
C SER A 232 -3.92 15.62 14.71
N PRO A 233 -4.96 14.95 15.24
CA PRO A 233 -6.19 14.73 14.49
C PRO A 233 -6.93 16.06 14.30
N LEU A 234 -7.46 16.28 13.10
CA LEU A 234 -8.24 17.45 12.70
C LEU A 234 -9.72 17.21 13.01
N CYS A 235 -10.07 17.14 14.31
CA CYS A 235 -11.42 16.77 14.76
C CYS A 235 -12.49 17.78 14.32
N ASP A 236 -12.14 19.07 14.21
CA ASP A 236 -13.08 20.13 13.84
C ASP A 236 -13.56 20.02 12.38
N THR A 237 -12.81 19.34 11.53
CA THR A 237 -13.17 19.08 10.12
C THR A 237 -13.58 17.64 9.86
N CYS A 238 -13.70 16.82 10.92
CA CYS A 238 -14.01 15.41 10.79
C CYS A 238 -15.50 15.19 10.47
N PRO A 239 -15.85 14.47 9.39
CA PRO A 239 -17.26 14.27 8.98
C PRO A 239 -18.09 13.44 9.98
N ILE A 240 -17.44 12.78 10.93
CA ILE A 240 -18.07 11.92 11.94
C ILE A 240 -17.71 12.32 13.36
N ALA A 241 -17.33 13.60 13.57
CA ALA A 241 -16.95 14.13 14.89
C ALA A 241 -18.05 13.91 15.95
N ASP A 242 -19.30 14.15 15.58
CA ASP A 242 -20.46 14.03 16.47
C ASP A 242 -20.72 12.62 17.00
N ASP A 243 -20.27 11.59 16.27
CA ASP A 243 -20.39 10.19 16.69
C ASP A 243 -19.12 9.64 17.34
N CYS A 244 -18.04 10.41 17.36
CA CYS A 244 -16.75 9.93 17.82
C CYS A 244 -16.69 9.80 19.34
N ALA A 245 -16.64 8.56 19.85
CA ALA A 245 -16.52 8.30 21.29
C ALA A 245 -15.21 8.86 21.87
N PHE A 246 -14.12 8.83 21.13
CA PHE A 246 -12.83 9.36 21.53
C PHE A 246 -12.86 10.88 21.74
N LEU A 247 -13.52 11.61 20.83
CA LEU A 247 -13.70 13.06 20.97
C LEU A 247 -14.58 13.41 22.15
N LYS A 248 -15.71 12.70 22.32
CA LYS A 248 -16.62 12.85 23.47
C LYS A 248 -15.95 12.59 24.82
N ALA A 249 -15.02 11.64 24.85
CA ALA A 249 -14.24 11.31 26.05
C ALA A 249 -13.06 12.28 26.31
N GLY A 250 -12.92 13.37 25.54
CA GLY A 250 -11.81 14.31 25.70
C GLY A 250 -10.48 13.84 25.15
N ARG A 251 -10.48 12.88 24.23
CA ARG A 251 -9.30 12.33 23.53
C ARG A 251 -8.29 11.64 24.47
N PRO A 252 -8.68 10.64 25.27
CA PRO A 252 -7.83 10.01 26.27
C PRO A 252 -6.58 9.37 25.66
N GLY A 253 -5.41 9.64 26.23
CA GLY A 253 -4.13 9.10 25.77
C GLY A 253 -3.59 9.71 24.46
N LEU A 254 -4.21 10.75 23.93
CA LEU A 254 -3.68 11.44 22.75
C LEU A 254 -2.33 12.11 23.08
N GLY A 255 -1.29 11.69 22.39
CA GLY A 255 0.06 12.20 22.61
C GLY A 255 0.84 11.52 23.73
N GLU A 256 0.19 10.73 24.59
CA GLU A 256 0.85 10.00 25.69
C GLU A 256 1.64 8.79 25.19
N ARG A 257 1.35 8.30 24.00
CA ARG A 257 1.99 7.12 23.46
C ARG A 257 3.47 7.41 23.21
N ARG A 258 4.33 6.74 23.91
CA ARG A 258 5.76 6.70 23.63
C ARG A 258 5.96 6.16 22.22
N THR A 259 6.10 7.06 21.26
CA THR A 259 6.70 6.70 19.97
C THR A 259 8.12 6.26 20.31
N ARG A 260 8.54 5.10 19.77
CA ARG A 260 9.98 4.74 19.82
C ARG A 260 10.78 5.97 19.40
N PRO A 261 11.89 6.29 20.10
CA PRO A 261 12.73 7.40 19.68
C PRO A 261 13.00 7.28 18.18
N ARG A 262 12.94 8.39 17.46
CA ARG A 262 13.32 8.38 16.06
C ARG A 262 14.74 7.83 15.96
N GLN A 263 14.91 6.65 15.37
CA GLN A 263 16.22 6.13 15.05
C GLN A 263 16.94 7.20 14.22
N ARG A 264 18.10 7.64 14.70
CA ARG A 264 18.96 8.52 13.90
C ARG A 264 19.28 7.78 12.61
N PHE A 265 19.11 8.43 11.47
CA PHE A 265 19.46 7.84 10.18
C PHE A 265 20.99 7.82 10.00
N GLN A 266 21.66 8.88 10.46
CA GLN A 266 23.11 9.02 10.36
C GLN A 266 23.83 7.98 11.23
N GLY A 267 24.84 7.32 10.63
CA GLY A 267 25.65 6.32 11.29
C GLY A 267 25.02 4.93 11.39
N THR A 268 23.85 4.69 10.82
CA THR A 268 23.17 3.40 10.87
C THR A 268 23.48 2.53 9.67
N ASP A 269 23.37 1.20 9.83
CA ASP A 269 23.48 0.23 8.73
C ASP A 269 22.51 0.53 7.58
N ARG A 270 21.33 1.08 7.91
CA ARG A 270 20.37 1.55 6.89
C ARG A 270 20.96 2.63 5.98
N GLN A 271 21.76 3.54 6.53
CA GLN A 271 22.45 4.56 5.73
C GLN A 271 23.50 3.92 4.86
N VAL A 272 24.37 3.08 5.44
CA VAL A 272 25.47 2.42 4.72
C VAL A 272 24.95 1.56 3.58
N ARG A 273 23.98 0.69 3.85
CA ARG A 273 23.30 -0.11 2.83
C ARG A 273 22.69 0.75 1.71
N GLY A 274 22.12 1.90 2.09
CA GLY A 274 21.55 2.86 1.13
C GLY A 274 22.62 3.48 0.22
N LEU A 275 23.79 3.80 0.73
CA LEU A 275 24.92 4.34 -0.04
C LEU A 275 25.47 3.30 -1.03
N VAL A 276 25.68 2.06 -0.59
CA VAL A 276 26.16 0.97 -1.46
C VAL A 276 25.19 0.75 -2.62
N LEU A 277 23.89 0.61 -2.34
CA LEU A 277 22.88 0.44 -3.39
C LEU A 277 22.76 1.67 -4.30
N ALA A 278 22.94 2.88 -3.79
CA ALA A 278 22.93 4.09 -4.62
C ALA A 278 24.10 4.10 -5.60
N ALA A 279 25.31 3.80 -5.13
CA ALA A 279 26.50 3.72 -5.99
C ALA A 279 26.34 2.67 -7.09
N LEU A 280 25.80 1.50 -6.78
CA LEU A 280 25.58 0.42 -7.76
C LEU A 280 24.51 0.77 -8.81
N ARG A 281 23.46 1.52 -8.44
CA ARG A 281 22.40 1.95 -9.37
C ARG A 281 22.83 3.03 -10.36
N GLU A 282 23.89 3.75 -10.05
CA GLU A 282 24.47 4.77 -10.94
C GLU A 282 25.39 4.17 -12.02
N LEU A 283 25.77 2.90 -11.86
CA LEU A 283 26.59 2.22 -12.84
C LEU A 283 25.77 1.72 -14.03
N PRO A 284 26.39 1.57 -15.21
CA PRO A 284 25.77 0.88 -16.34
C PRO A 284 25.34 -0.54 -15.95
N ALA A 285 24.30 -1.04 -16.62
CA ALA A 285 23.81 -2.40 -16.37
C ALA A 285 24.93 -3.44 -16.47
N GLY A 286 25.03 -4.32 -15.46
CA GLY A 286 26.05 -5.36 -15.39
C GLY A 286 27.46 -4.88 -14.99
N ALA A 287 27.67 -3.59 -14.81
CA ALA A 287 28.96 -3.06 -14.38
C ALA A 287 29.26 -3.39 -12.91
N THR A 288 30.53 -3.54 -12.60
CA THR A 288 31.04 -3.84 -11.27
C THR A 288 31.61 -2.57 -10.63
N LEU A 289 31.20 -2.26 -9.39
CA LEU A 289 31.85 -1.28 -8.56
C LEU A 289 33.14 -1.89 -8.01
N PRO A 290 34.33 -1.32 -8.36
CA PRO A 290 35.59 -1.84 -7.83
C PRO A 290 35.61 -1.78 -6.29
N ARG A 291 36.27 -2.76 -5.65
CA ARG A 291 36.35 -2.83 -4.19
C ARG A 291 36.93 -1.57 -3.58
N GLU A 292 37.95 -0.99 -4.20
CA GLU A 292 38.58 0.25 -3.77
C GLU A 292 37.60 1.44 -3.74
N ASP A 293 36.64 1.49 -4.66
CA ASP A 293 35.62 2.54 -4.71
C ASP A 293 34.49 2.27 -3.70
N ALA A 294 34.12 1.00 -3.51
CA ALA A 294 33.17 0.61 -2.49
C ALA A 294 33.68 0.96 -1.08
N ASP A 295 34.96 0.75 -0.81
CA ASP A 295 35.60 1.05 0.48
C ASP A 295 35.61 2.57 0.81
N LYS A 296 35.54 3.44 -0.18
CA LYS A 296 35.41 4.90 -0.01
C LYS A 296 34.02 5.36 0.42
N LEU A 297 33.00 4.52 0.29
CA LEU A 297 31.60 4.90 0.59
C LEU A 297 31.34 5.11 2.07
N TRP A 298 32.14 4.49 2.95
CA TRP A 298 31.96 4.59 4.39
C TRP A 298 33.27 4.50 5.17
N LYS A 299 33.39 5.29 6.24
CA LYS A 299 34.63 5.36 7.02
C LYS A 299 34.90 4.13 7.88
N ASP A 300 33.85 3.59 8.51
CA ASP A 300 33.93 2.37 9.33
C ASP A 300 33.87 1.15 8.42
N GLN A 301 35.04 0.57 8.18
CA GLN A 301 35.21 -0.56 7.26
C GLN A 301 34.56 -1.84 7.79
N ILE A 302 34.48 -2.00 9.12
CA ILE A 302 33.82 -3.17 9.73
C ILE A 302 32.32 -3.09 9.50
N GLN A 303 31.71 -1.92 9.74
CA GLN A 303 30.30 -1.70 9.47
C GLN A 303 30.00 -1.82 7.97
N LEU A 304 30.84 -1.27 7.11
CA LEU A 304 30.68 -1.37 5.65
C LEU A 304 30.68 -2.83 5.19
N ALA A 305 31.67 -3.63 5.61
CA ALA A 305 31.78 -5.03 5.25
C ALA A 305 30.57 -5.83 5.73
N ALA A 306 30.10 -5.60 6.94
CA ALA A 306 28.88 -6.23 7.47
C ALA A 306 27.62 -5.86 6.66
N CYS A 307 27.50 -4.59 6.27
CA CYS A 307 26.38 -4.11 5.43
C CYS A 307 26.42 -4.69 4.02
N ILE A 308 27.61 -4.83 3.41
CA ILE A 308 27.81 -5.46 2.09
C ILE A 308 27.41 -6.94 2.17
N ALA A 309 27.92 -7.69 3.14
CA ALA A 309 27.53 -9.10 3.34
C ALA A 309 26.01 -9.24 3.53
N SER A 310 25.40 -8.38 4.35
CA SER A 310 23.95 -8.37 4.56
C SER A 310 23.15 -8.01 3.30
N LEU A 311 23.69 -7.21 2.38
CA LEU A 311 23.04 -6.91 1.09
C LEU A 311 23.12 -8.11 0.14
N ASP A 312 24.22 -8.85 0.16
CA ASP A 312 24.42 -10.07 -0.59
C ASP A 312 23.50 -11.18 -0.09
N ASP A 313 23.45 -11.42 1.22
CA ASP A 313 22.50 -12.35 1.86
C ASP A 313 21.02 -12.04 1.52
N ASP A 314 20.70 -10.76 1.36
CA ASP A 314 19.38 -10.30 0.96
C ASP A 314 19.12 -10.45 -0.55
N GLY A 315 20.12 -10.88 -1.34
CA GLY A 315 20.04 -11.01 -2.81
C GLY A 315 19.96 -9.67 -3.55
N LEU A 316 20.38 -8.58 -2.90
CA LEU A 316 20.32 -7.23 -3.46
C LEU A 316 21.58 -6.82 -4.21
N ILE A 317 22.67 -7.53 -3.99
CA ILE A 317 23.95 -7.37 -4.68
C ILE A 317 24.60 -8.74 -4.86
N GLU A 318 25.66 -8.80 -5.66
CA GLU A 318 26.59 -9.93 -5.77
C GLU A 318 27.99 -9.45 -5.44
N ILE A 319 28.69 -10.20 -4.56
CA ILE A 319 30.10 -9.97 -4.24
C ILE A 319 30.95 -10.78 -5.22
N LEU A 320 31.88 -10.10 -5.90
CA LEU A 320 32.82 -10.68 -6.85
C LEU A 320 34.26 -10.50 -6.33
N ASP A 321 35.22 -11.24 -6.90
CA ASP A 321 36.64 -11.17 -6.53
C ASP A 321 37.23 -9.73 -6.61
N GLY A 322 36.72 -8.89 -7.51
CA GLY A 322 37.21 -7.52 -7.72
C GLY A 322 36.26 -6.40 -7.29
N GLY A 323 35.07 -6.71 -6.77
CA GLY A 323 34.10 -5.66 -6.46
C GLY A 323 32.68 -6.16 -6.20
N LEU A 324 31.72 -5.27 -6.41
CA LEU A 324 30.30 -5.49 -6.16
C LEU A 324 29.48 -5.16 -7.40
N ARG A 325 28.40 -5.87 -7.65
CA ARG A 325 27.42 -5.51 -8.69
C ARG A 325 25.98 -5.75 -8.24
N LEU A 326 25.04 -5.20 -8.99
CA LEU A 326 23.64 -5.60 -8.86
C LEU A 326 23.47 -7.03 -9.40
N PRO A 327 22.54 -7.84 -8.85
CA PRO A 327 22.37 -9.23 -9.24
C PRO A 327 21.91 -9.35 -10.70
N SER A 328 22.40 -10.36 -11.38
CA SER A 328 22.08 -10.66 -12.79
C SER A 328 20.64 -11.16 -12.96
#